data_2f64bc1f2e1bb5cf9a73edbc28921546
#
_entry.id   2f64bc1f2e1bb5cf9a73edbc28921546
#
_cell.length_a   1.000
_cell.length_b   1.000
_cell.length_c   1.000
_cell.angle_alpha   90.00
_cell.angle_beta   90.00
_cell.angle_gamma   90.00
#
_symmetry.space_group_name_H-M   'P 1'
#
loop_
_entity.id
_entity.type
_entity.pdbx_description
1 polymer ?
#
loop_
_entity_poly.entity_id
_entity_poly.type
_entity_poly.pdbx_seq_one_letter_code
_entity_poly.pdbx_strand_id
1 'polypeptide(L)'
;VSVLRWQGGSLSFGVARFLDDVIYLYPDGDGAIALLPVGLNVEEGDYPLHAALVDRHGRTTTAKLQLHVSHKQRPLEHLTLPQNMVTPDAESLARINRESHQLKQIFAARSPRFWTDFERPVDEEVSSVFGKRRLLNGQPKAPHSGTDFRSPAGTPVRSLSNGWVVLVADL
;
A
#
# COMPACT_ATOMS: atom_id res chain seq x y z
N VAL A 1 5.11 4.48 -2.23
CA VAL A 1 4.04 5.38 -1.73
C VAL A 1 4.61 6.78 -1.68
N SER A 2 3.93 7.73 -2.28
CA SER A 2 4.25 9.16 -2.21
C SER A 2 3.26 9.87 -1.31
N VAL A 3 3.67 10.98 -0.72
CA VAL A 3 2.79 11.81 0.12
C VAL A 3 2.34 13.00 -0.70
N LEU A 4 1.02 13.15 -0.87
CA LEU A 4 0.41 14.35 -1.44
C LEU A 4 0.07 15.31 -0.30
N ARG A 5 0.47 16.56 -0.43
CA ARG A 5 0.12 17.62 0.51
C ARG A 5 -0.57 18.76 -0.23
N TRP A 6 -1.66 19.23 0.32
CA TRP A 6 -2.35 20.44 -0.10
C TRP A 6 -2.13 21.54 0.96
N GLN A 7 -1.75 22.73 0.51
CA GLN A 7 -1.61 23.91 1.35
C GLN A 7 -2.49 25.02 0.75
N GLY A 8 -3.58 25.36 1.38
CA GLY A 8 -4.52 26.31 0.80
C GLY A 8 -5.79 26.52 1.61
N GLY A 9 -5.73 26.27 2.91
CA GLY A 9 -6.83 26.44 3.84
C GLY A 9 -7.47 25.13 4.29
N SER A 10 -8.27 25.24 5.36
CA SER A 10 -8.89 24.09 6.01
C SER A 10 -9.86 23.36 5.09
N LEU A 11 -9.61 22.10 4.83
CA LEU A 11 -10.46 21.23 4.04
C LEU A 11 -11.54 20.56 4.90
N SER A 12 -12.73 20.41 4.31
CA SER A 12 -13.78 19.52 4.78
C SER A 12 -13.65 18.14 4.17
N PHE A 13 -13.33 18.11 2.87
CA PHE A 13 -13.22 16.87 2.10
C PHE A 13 -12.33 17.07 0.88
N GLY A 14 -11.61 16.01 0.47
CA GLY A 14 -10.84 16.03 -0.76
C GLY A 14 -10.66 14.66 -1.35
N VAL A 15 -10.63 14.60 -2.66
CA VAL A 15 -10.30 13.40 -3.43
C VAL A 15 -9.30 13.74 -4.52
N ALA A 16 -8.42 12.80 -4.82
CA ALA A 16 -7.61 12.83 -6.02
C ALA A 16 -7.83 11.53 -6.82
N ARG A 17 -7.66 11.63 -8.12
CA ARG A 17 -7.70 10.48 -9.02
C ARG A 17 -6.34 10.33 -9.68
N PHE A 18 -5.77 9.13 -9.52
CA PHE A 18 -4.53 8.72 -10.16
C PHE A 18 -4.77 7.36 -10.81
N LEU A 19 -4.66 7.29 -12.13
CA LEU A 19 -5.10 6.14 -12.91
C LEU A 19 -6.56 5.78 -12.55
N ASP A 20 -6.81 4.53 -12.17
CA ASP A 20 -8.13 4.05 -11.76
C ASP A 20 -8.41 4.22 -10.27
N ASP A 21 -7.41 4.67 -9.50
CA ASP A 21 -7.52 4.81 -8.04
C ASP A 21 -8.10 6.14 -7.61
N VAL A 22 -9.01 6.09 -6.63
CA VAL A 22 -9.52 7.25 -5.90
C VAL A 22 -8.82 7.35 -4.56
N ILE A 23 -8.13 8.47 -4.37
CA ILE A 23 -7.29 8.74 -3.21
C ILE A 23 -7.98 9.82 -2.38
N TYR A 24 -8.16 9.55 -1.09
CA TYR A 24 -8.79 10.50 -0.17
C TYR A 24 -7.75 11.39 0.47
N LEU A 25 -8.01 12.71 0.44
CA LEU A 25 -7.23 13.69 1.16
C LEU A 25 -7.89 13.92 2.51
N TYR A 26 -7.11 13.82 3.56
CA TYR A 26 -7.53 14.01 4.94
C TYR A 26 -7.04 15.36 5.47
N PRO A 27 -7.82 16.06 6.29
CA PRO A 27 -7.39 17.30 6.93
C PRO A 27 -6.05 17.13 7.67
N ASP A 28 -5.15 18.11 7.52
CA ASP A 28 -3.83 18.14 8.14
C ASP A 28 -3.41 19.59 8.40
N GLY A 29 -3.63 20.07 9.62
CA GLY A 29 -3.48 21.49 9.96
C GLY A 29 -4.35 22.40 9.09
N ASP A 30 -3.72 23.38 8.44
CA ASP A 30 -4.37 24.30 7.50
C ASP A 30 -4.42 23.75 6.06
N GLY A 31 -4.25 22.46 5.89
CA GLY A 31 -4.24 21.83 4.58
C GLY A 31 -4.83 20.43 4.60
N ALA A 32 -4.33 19.59 3.71
CA ALA A 32 -4.68 18.17 3.65
C ALA A 32 -3.50 17.31 3.22
N ILE A 33 -3.60 16.04 3.59
CA ILE A 33 -2.61 15.01 3.27
C ILE A 33 -3.27 13.76 2.72
N ALA A 34 -2.60 13.10 1.78
CA ALA A 34 -2.97 11.78 1.29
C ALA A 34 -1.74 10.93 1.04
N LEU A 35 -1.92 9.60 1.11
CA LEU A 35 -0.95 8.64 0.65
C LEU A 35 -1.31 8.21 -0.77
N LEU A 36 -0.40 8.42 -1.71
CA LEU A 36 -0.54 8.02 -3.10
C LEU A 36 0.16 6.67 -3.31
N PRO A 37 -0.56 5.58 -3.52
CA PRO A 37 0.04 4.32 -3.90
C PRO A 37 0.42 4.37 -5.39
N VAL A 38 1.62 3.87 -5.73
CA VAL A 38 2.01 3.61 -7.11
C VAL A 38 2.27 2.12 -7.21
N GLY A 39 1.45 1.43 -7.99
CA GLY A 39 1.54 -0.02 -8.18
C GLY A 39 2.85 -0.45 -8.84
N LEU A 40 3.26 -1.69 -8.61
CA LEU A 40 4.50 -2.25 -9.19
C LEU A 40 4.45 -2.40 -10.72
N ASN A 41 3.24 -2.44 -11.28
CA ASN A 41 3.00 -2.60 -12.72
C ASN A 41 2.79 -1.27 -13.44
N VAL A 42 2.86 -0.14 -12.74
CA VAL A 42 2.79 1.18 -13.37
C VAL A 42 4.11 1.42 -14.09
N GLU A 43 4.02 1.66 -15.38
CA GLU A 43 5.18 1.91 -16.23
C GLU A 43 5.81 3.28 -15.92
N GLU A 44 7.06 3.45 -16.34
CA GLU A 44 7.72 4.75 -16.28
C GLU A 44 7.03 5.73 -17.22
N GLY A 45 6.80 6.96 -16.76
CA GLY A 45 6.14 7.98 -17.55
C GLY A 45 5.50 9.08 -16.73
N ASP A 46 4.87 10.00 -17.45
CA ASP A 46 4.16 11.13 -16.86
C ASP A 46 2.65 10.87 -16.84
N TYR A 47 2.08 10.99 -15.66
CA TYR A 47 0.68 10.67 -15.41
C TYR A 47 -0.07 11.89 -14.82
N PRO A 48 -1.26 12.21 -15.33
CA PRO A 48 -2.07 13.25 -14.75
C PRO A 48 -2.66 12.79 -13.40
N LEU A 49 -2.62 13.68 -12.42
CA LEU A 49 -3.34 13.55 -11.15
C LEU A 49 -4.34 14.69 -11.06
N HIS A 50 -5.62 14.36 -10.91
CA HIS A 50 -6.70 15.32 -10.77
C HIS A 50 -7.20 15.30 -9.33
N ALA A 51 -7.27 16.49 -8.70
CA ALA A 51 -7.80 16.63 -7.36
C ALA A 51 -9.02 17.56 -7.33
N ALA A 52 -9.99 17.21 -6.48
CA ALA A 52 -11.11 18.05 -6.13
C ALA A 52 -11.18 18.18 -4.61
N LEU A 53 -11.26 19.39 -4.11
CA LEU A 53 -11.14 19.75 -2.71
C LEU A 53 -12.31 20.64 -2.33
N VAL A 54 -12.93 20.37 -1.20
CA VAL A 54 -14.06 21.16 -0.66
C VAL A 54 -13.62 21.75 0.68
N ASP A 55 -13.69 23.06 0.80
CA ASP A 55 -13.38 23.78 2.04
C ASP A 55 -14.54 23.70 3.06
N ARG A 56 -14.33 24.24 4.24
CA ARG A 56 -15.35 24.30 5.30
C ARG A 56 -16.56 25.17 4.97
N HIS A 57 -16.45 26.01 3.94
CA HIS A 57 -17.53 26.86 3.43
C HIS A 57 -18.26 26.26 2.22
N GLY A 58 -17.92 25.02 1.86
CA GLY A 58 -18.52 24.31 0.72
C GLY A 58 -17.97 24.74 -0.65
N ARG A 59 -16.94 25.59 -0.71
CA ARG A 59 -16.34 25.99 -1.98
C ARG A 59 -15.45 24.89 -2.51
N THR A 60 -15.61 24.58 -3.78
CA THR A 60 -14.83 23.54 -4.47
C THR A 60 -13.65 24.16 -5.20
N THR A 61 -12.49 23.59 -5.01
CA THR A 61 -11.27 23.89 -5.77
C THR A 61 -10.82 22.62 -6.49
N THR A 62 -10.44 22.75 -7.75
CA THR A 62 -9.84 21.64 -8.52
C THR A 62 -8.39 21.93 -8.81
N ALA A 63 -7.57 20.89 -8.77
CA ALA A 63 -6.16 20.96 -9.13
C ALA A 63 -5.81 19.85 -10.12
N LYS A 64 -4.88 20.14 -11.01
CA LYS A 64 -4.33 19.19 -11.97
C LYS A 64 -2.82 19.22 -11.85
N LEU A 65 -2.24 18.07 -11.52
CA LEU A 65 -0.80 17.89 -11.35
C LEU A 65 -0.31 16.85 -12.36
N GLN A 66 0.97 16.92 -12.67
CA GLN A 66 1.66 15.90 -13.44
C GLN A 66 2.60 15.15 -12.48
N LEU A 67 2.45 13.83 -12.45
CA LEU A 67 3.32 12.94 -11.66
C LEU A 67 4.26 12.21 -12.61
N HIS A 68 5.54 12.31 -12.33
CA HIS A 68 6.53 11.50 -13.03
C HIS A 68 6.78 10.21 -12.25
N VAL A 69 6.49 9.07 -12.88
CA VAL A 69 6.81 7.73 -12.34
C VAL A 69 8.14 7.30 -12.96
N SER A 70 9.14 7.13 -12.11
CA SER A 70 10.47 6.68 -12.53
C SER A 70 10.62 5.18 -12.37
N HIS A 71 11.32 4.55 -13.29
CA HIS A 71 11.68 3.15 -13.17
C HIS A 71 12.63 2.95 -11.99
N LYS A 72 12.29 2.02 -11.11
CA LYS A 72 13.18 1.54 -10.05
C LYS A 72 13.64 0.12 -10.34
N GLN A 73 14.91 -0.06 -10.62
CA GLN A 73 15.48 -1.39 -10.77
C GLN A 73 15.27 -2.21 -9.49
N ARG A 74 14.68 -3.40 -9.62
CA ARG A 74 14.36 -4.29 -8.51
C ARG A 74 15.25 -5.51 -8.55
N PRO A 75 15.83 -5.94 -7.40
CA PRO A 75 16.60 -7.17 -7.34
C PRO A 75 15.78 -8.37 -7.79
N LEU A 76 16.44 -9.34 -8.41
CA LEU A 76 15.88 -10.63 -8.74
C LEU A 76 16.35 -11.67 -7.72
N GLU A 77 15.41 -12.43 -7.19
CA GLU A 77 15.65 -13.52 -6.24
C GLU A 77 15.28 -14.85 -6.86
N HIS A 78 16.18 -15.79 -6.75
CA HIS A 78 15.96 -17.18 -7.18
C HIS A 78 15.70 -18.02 -5.93
N LEU A 79 14.52 -18.62 -5.85
CA LEU A 79 14.11 -19.48 -4.76
C LEU A 79 13.82 -20.89 -5.27
N THR A 80 14.33 -21.87 -4.57
CA THR A 80 13.99 -23.28 -4.79
C THR A 80 13.12 -23.73 -3.63
N LEU A 81 11.87 -24.10 -3.92
CA LEU A 81 10.89 -24.54 -2.95
C LEU A 81 10.35 -25.93 -3.32
N PRO A 82 9.87 -26.71 -2.35
CA PRO A 82 9.09 -27.92 -2.61
C PRO A 82 7.91 -27.61 -3.56
N GLN A 83 7.59 -28.57 -4.44
CA GLN A 83 6.60 -28.35 -5.50
C GLN A 83 5.20 -27.99 -4.95
N ASN A 84 4.81 -28.55 -3.81
CA ASN A 84 3.54 -28.25 -3.14
C ASN A 84 3.43 -26.80 -2.65
N MET A 85 4.55 -26.11 -2.39
CA MET A 85 4.57 -24.68 -2.05
C MET A 85 4.48 -23.79 -3.30
N VAL A 86 4.87 -24.30 -4.46
CA VAL A 86 4.80 -23.58 -5.74
C VAL A 86 3.45 -23.77 -6.41
N THR A 87 2.87 -24.96 -6.27
CA THR A 87 1.55 -25.34 -6.81
C THR A 87 0.71 -25.93 -5.67
N PRO A 88 -0.07 -25.10 -4.96
CA PRO A 88 -0.89 -25.57 -3.86
C PRO A 88 -1.94 -26.59 -4.32
N ASP A 89 -2.32 -27.50 -3.43
CA ASP A 89 -3.43 -28.42 -3.65
C ASP A 89 -4.80 -27.72 -3.62
N ALA A 90 -5.87 -28.43 -3.91
CA ALA A 90 -7.21 -27.87 -4.01
C ALA A 90 -7.72 -27.30 -2.67
N GLU A 91 -7.37 -27.92 -1.55
CA GLU A 91 -7.76 -27.46 -0.21
C GLU A 91 -7.05 -26.17 0.16
N SER A 92 -5.73 -26.11 -0.04
CA SER A 92 -4.91 -24.92 0.15
C SER A 92 -5.37 -23.77 -0.75
N LEU A 93 -5.70 -24.03 -2.01
CA LEU A 93 -6.25 -23.02 -2.92
C LEU A 93 -7.61 -22.49 -2.43
N ALA A 94 -8.49 -23.37 -1.94
CA ALA A 94 -9.78 -22.94 -1.39
C ALA A 94 -9.60 -22.05 -0.15
N ARG A 95 -8.64 -22.38 0.73
CA ARG A 95 -8.27 -21.57 1.90
C ARG A 95 -7.74 -20.20 1.45
N ILE A 96 -6.75 -20.15 0.56
CA ILE A 96 -6.16 -18.92 0.01
C ILE A 96 -7.24 -18.02 -0.58
N ASN A 97 -8.19 -18.58 -1.34
CA ASN A 97 -9.26 -17.80 -1.95
C ASN A 97 -10.20 -17.18 -0.91
N ARG A 98 -10.59 -17.94 0.13
CA ARG A 98 -11.43 -17.40 1.23
C ARG A 98 -10.73 -16.27 1.97
N GLU A 99 -9.48 -16.48 2.37
CA GLU A 99 -8.68 -15.49 3.10
C GLU A 99 -8.43 -14.24 2.24
N SER A 100 -8.09 -14.40 0.98
CA SER A 100 -7.92 -13.29 0.04
C SER A 100 -9.20 -12.49 -0.15
N HIS A 101 -10.37 -13.15 -0.17
CA HIS A 101 -11.66 -12.48 -0.27
C HIS A 101 -11.94 -11.65 0.99
N GLN A 102 -11.71 -12.21 2.17
CA GLN A 102 -11.86 -11.52 3.46
C GLN A 102 -10.94 -10.29 3.54
N LEU A 103 -9.66 -10.45 3.19
CA LEU A 103 -8.69 -9.35 3.18
C LEU A 103 -9.09 -8.24 2.20
N LYS A 104 -9.59 -8.59 1.00
CA LYS A 104 -10.08 -7.60 0.03
C LYS A 104 -11.23 -6.76 0.58
N GLN A 105 -12.16 -7.36 1.32
CA GLN A 105 -13.26 -6.63 1.96
C GLN A 105 -12.73 -5.66 3.03
N ILE A 106 -11.77 -6.10 3.85
CA ILE A 106 -11.15 -5.28 4.89
C ILE A 106 -10.40 -4.09 4.26
N PHE A 107 -9.60 -4.33 3.23
CA PHE A 107 -8.85 -3.28 2.55
C PHE A 107 -9.71 -2.32 1.73
N ALA A 108 -10.91 -2.74 1.32
CA ALA A 108 -11.88 -1.86 0.67
C ALA A 108 -12.62 -0.95 1.66
N ALA A 109 -12.60 -1.27 2.96
CA ALA A 109 -13.24 -0.47 3.99
C ALA A 109 -12.50 0.87 4.14
N ARG A 110 -13.29 1.92 4.38
CA ARG A 110 -12.78 3.27 4.60
C ARG A 110 -12.92 3.65 6.05
N SER A 111 -11.92 4.34 6.55
CA SER A 111 -11.90 4.87 7.90
C SER A 111 -11.45 6.33 7.89
N PRO A 112 -11.77 7.11 8.93
CA PRO A 112 -11.07 8.35 9.19
C PRO A 112 -9.56 8.13 9.27
N ARG A 113 -8.78 9.17 9.06
CA ARG A 113 -7.34 9.13 9.26
C ARG A 113 -7.04 9.05 10.75
N PHE A 114 -6.43 7.94 11.17
CA PHE A 114 -5.87 7.78 12.53
C PHE A 114 -4.35 7.85 12.52
N TRP A 115 -3.73 7.52 11.39
CA TRP A 115 -2.28 7.53 11.24
C TRP A 115 -1.70 8.95 11.30
N THR A 116 -0.54 9.03 11.93
CA THR A 116 0.30 10.23 12.00
C THR A 116 1.62 9.93 11.32
N ASP A 117 2.70 9.82 12.07
CA ASP A 117 3.98 9.36 11.57
C ASP A 117 4.01 7.82 11.50
N PHE A 118 4.87 7.30 10.63
CA PHE A 118 5.06 5.87 10.48
C PHE A 118 6.38 5.46 11.12
N GLU A 119 6.31 4.41 11.95
CA GLU A 119 7.46 3.81 12.61
C GLU A 119 7.72 2.40 12.07
N ARG A 120 8.92 1.90 12.29
CA ARG A 120 9.24 0.51 11.94
C ARG A 120 8.52 -0.45 12.88
N PRO A 121 7.95 -1.55 12.37
CA PRO A 121 7.25 -2.52 13.21
C PRO A 121 8.19 -3.30 14.12
N VAL A 122 9.46 -3.43 13.70
CA VAL A 122 10.55 -4.10 14.42
C VAL A 122 11.86 -3.37 14.15
N ASP A 123 12.85 -3.57 15.00
CA ASP A 123 14.15 -2.86 14.91
C ASP A 123 15.16 -3.60 14.02
N GLU A 124 14.91 -4.88 13.71
CA GLU A 124 15.79 -5.75 12.96
C GLU A 124 15.95 -5.31 11.49
N GLU A 125 16.97 -5.82 10.85
CA GLU A 125 17.30 -5.51 9.47
C GLU A 125 16.27 -6.05 8.47
N VAL A 126 16.08 -5.32 7.39
CA VAL A 126 15.28 -5.78 6.25
C VAL A 126 16.00 -6.91 5.53
N SER A 127 15.35 -8.07 5.41
CA SER A 127 15.86 -9.22 4.66
C SER A 127 15.38 -9.27 3.21
N SER A 128 14.16 -8.78 2.95
CA SER A 128 13.61 -8.71 1.59
C SER A 128 12.78 -7.45 1.41
N VAL A 129 13.07 -6.70 0.34
CA VAL A 129 12.42 -5.41 0.05
C VAL A 129 11.18 -5.55 -0.81
N PHE A 130 10.26 -4.60 -0.65
CA PHE A 130 9.08 -4.46 -1.51
C PHE A 130 9.46 -4.38 -3.00
N GLY A 131 8.73 -5.11 -3.82
CA GLY A 131 8.90 -5.16 -5.27
C GLY A 131 10.05 -6.05 -5.76
N LYS A 132 10.73 -6.78 -4.87
CA LYS A 132 11.76 -7.75 -5.24
C LYS A 132 11.16 -8.79 -6.18
N ARG A 133 11.76 -8.98 -7.37
CA ARG A 133 11.30 -9.96 -8.36
C ARG A 133 11.65 -11.36 -7.89
N ARG A 134 10.77 -12.33 -8.17
CA ARG A 134 10.96 -13.72 -7.70
C ARG A 134 10.86 -14.72 -8.86
N LEU A 135 11.80 -15.62 -8.91
CA LEU A 135 11.73 -16.85 -9.69
C LEU A 135 11.66 -18.02 -8.71
N LEU A 136 10.55 -18.75 -8.71
CA LEU A 136 10.36 -19.95 -7.90
C LEU A 136 10.51 -21.17 -8.81
N ASN A 137 11.51 -22.01 -8.53
CA ASN A 137 11.86 -23.17 -9.38
C ASN A 137 12.00 -22.77 -10.87
N GLY A 138 12.63 -21.60 -11.14
CA GLY A 138 12.80 -21.07 -12.49
C GLY A 138 11.55 -20.39 -13.10
N GLN A 139 10.41 -20.43 -12.43
CA GLN A 139 9.16 -19.82 -12.90
C GLN A 139 8.97 -18.41 -12.33
N PRO A 140 8.66 -17.40 -13.17
CA PRO A 140 8.30 -16.07 -12.69
C PRO A 140 7.06 -16.11 -11.79
N LYS A 141 7.12 -15.44 -10.65
CA LYS A 141 6.01 -15.26 -9.71
C LYS A 141 5.76 -13.77 -9.46
N ALA A 142 4.65 -13.48 -8.81
CA ALA A 142 4.33 -12.12 -8.39
C ALA A 142 5.50 -11.51 -7.59
N PRO A 143 5.84 -10.24 -7.83
CA PRO A 143 6.85 -9.55 -7.04
C PRO A 143 6.49 -9.54 -5.55
N HIS A 144 7.48 -9.41 -4.70
CA HIS A 144 7.26 -9.32 -3.26
C HIS A 144 6.40 -8.09 -2.92
N SER A 145 5.22 -8.31 -2.38
CA SER A 145 4.24 -7.26 -2.07
C SER A 145 4.42 -6.62 -0.69
N GLY A 146 5.43 -7.04 0.08
CA GLY A 146 5.74 -6.56 1.42
C GLY A 146 7.20 -6.25 1.64
N THR A 147 7.56 -6.10 2.90
CA THR A 147 8.95 -5.99 3.37
C THR A 147 9.14 -7.01 4.49
N ASP A 148 10.12 -7.91 4.34
CA ASP A 148 10.45 -8.90 5.36
C ASP A 148 11.59 -8.40 6.24
N PHE A 149 11.55 -8.73 7.52
CA PHE A 149 12.58 -8.41 8.52
C PHE A 149 13.20 -9.68 9.09
N ARG A 150 14.46 -9.60 9.51
CA ARG A 150 15.19 -10.72 10.13
C ARG A 150 14.85 -10.88 11.61
N SER A 151 13.59 -10.94 11.93
CA SER A 151 13.13 -11.04 13.31
C SER A 151 12.99 -12.51 13.73
N PRO A 152 13.58 -12.92 14.86
CA PRO A 152 13.33 -14.25 15.44
C PRO A 152 11.85 -14.45 15.79
N ALA A 153 11.42 -15.71 15.85
CA ALA A 153 10.08 -16.03 16.34
C ALA A 153 9.89 -15.52 17.78
N GLY A 154 8.74 -14.90 18.05
CA GLY A 154 8.43 -14.28 19.33
C GLY A 154 8.87 -12.82 19.46
N THR A 155 9.52 -12.23 18.45
CA THR A 155 9.81 -10.79 18.45
C THR A 155 8.50 -9.98 18.52
N PRO A 156 8.34 -9.04 19.46
CA PRO A 156 7.17 -8.16 19.51
C PRO A 156 7.09 -7.28 18.26
N VAL A 157 5.93 -7.28 17.60
CA VAL A 157 5.68 -6.45 16.41
C VAL A 157 4.81 -5.27 16.82
N ARG A 158 5.30 -4.05 16.57
CA ARG A 158 4.57 -2.80 16.84
C ARG A 158 3.70 -2.40 15.66
N SER A 159 2.58 -1.72 15.94
CA SER A 159 1.82 -1.03 14.89
C SER A 159 2.69 0.02 14.22
N LEU A 160 2.58 0.13 12.89
CA LEU A 160 3.31 1.14 12.10
C LEU A 160 2.88 2.58 12.45
N SER A 161 1.66 2.76 12.93
CA SER A 161 1.06 4.05 13.32
C SER A 161 -0.20 3.80 14.12
N ASN A 162 -0.91 4.86 14.52
CA ASN A 162 -2.22 4.74 15.13
C ASN A 162 -3.23 4.12 14.15
N GLY A 163 -4.14 3.30 14.66
CA GLY A 163 -5.14 2.62 13.84
C GLY A 163 -6.10 1.78 14.67
N TRP A 164 -7.00 1.09 13.99
CA TRP A 164 -7.92 0.10 14.57
C TRP A 164 -7.50 -1.29 14.16
N VAL A 165 -7.51 -2.22 15.09
CA VAL A 165 -7.37 -3.64 14.78
C VAL A 165 -8.68 -4.13 14.17
N VAL A 166 -8.66 -4.48 12.89
CA VAL A 166 -9.85 -4.91 12.13
C VAL A 166 -9.91 -6.40 11.88
N LEU A 167 -8.80 -7.10 12.10
CA LEU A 167 -8.71 -8.55 11.98
C LEU A 167 -7.68 -9.10 12.97
N VAL A 168 -8.03 -10.18 13.64
CA VAL A 168 -7.12 -11.06 14.38
C VAL A 168 -7.42 -12.48 13.89
N ALA A 169 -6.50 -13.06 13.15
CA ALA A 169 -6.68 -14.38 12.54
C ALA A 169 -5.32 -15.06 12.29
N ASP A 170 -5.36 -16.37 12.17
CA ASP A 170 -4.31 -17.20 11.63
C ASP A 170 -4.63 -17.43 10.13
N LEU A 171 -3.83 -16.79 9.26
CA LEU A 171 -4.01 -16.77 7.80
C LEU A 171 -2.95 -17.64 7.10
#